data_a9a5df935d6020c1ada8680ea06df89f
#
_entry.id   a9a5df935d6020c1ada8680ea06df89f
#
_cell.length_a   1.000
_cell.length_b   1.000
_cell.length_c   1.000
_cell.angle_alpha   90.00
_cell.angle_beta   90.00
_cell.angle_gamma   90.00
#
_symmetry.space_group_name_H-M   'P 1'
#
loop_
_entity.id
_entity.type
_entity.pdbx_description
1 polymer ?
#
loop_
_entity_poly.entity_id
_entity_poly.type
_entity_poly.pdbx_seq_one_letter_code
_entity_poly.pdbx_strand_id
1 'polypeptide(L)'
;MASPKNAKVSGLADVVVNSLTKYAGCEGDVMMGSLAFPRSSSLGRELFEKTSELLCPPFLRDLLRMAEQIPSYENFIEQTNQSLIKVVDFLEAHPKIAKVHWAYQSASRKSFERQAGSDSPGCVASFEVEGSFESFYDRLEMLKSPSFGTQFSICCPYVYLAHYKLLKTKDGQKKLASAKLSPNLLRLSVGTEDPDLIIDALKDALRAT
;
A
#
# COMPACT_ATOMS: atom_id res chain seq x y z
N MET A 1 4.55 4.41 2.64
CA MET A 1 5.08 4.91 1.40
C MET A 1 5.81 3.81 0.67
N ALA A 2 5.78 3.91 -0.62
CA ALA A 2 6.44 3.03 -1.55
C ALA A 2 7.98 2.98 -1.39
N SER A 3 8.63 2.36 -2.30
CA SER A 3 10.08 2.26 -2.36
C SER A 3 10.69 3.51 -3.00
N PRO A 4 12.02 3.69 -2.93
CA PRO A 4 12.72 4.68 -3.74
C PRO A 4 12.54 4.48 -5.26
N LYS A 5 12.19 3.27 -5.71
CA LYS A 5 11.80 3.01 -7.11
C LYS A 5 10.44 3.61 -7.46
N ASN A 6 9.48 3.57 -6.52
CA ASN A 6 8.12 4.08 -6.73
C ASN A 6 8.02 5.59 -6.50
N ALA A 7 8.87 6.16 -5.63
CA ALA A 7 8.84 7.58 -5.32
C ALA A 7 10.25 8.15 -5.22
N LYS A 8 10.64 8.95 -6.21
CA LYS A 8 11.93 9.63 -6.26
C LYS A 8 11.83 10.95 -5.52
N VAL A 9 12.26 10.97 -4.27
CA VAL A 9 12.23 12.15 -3.39
C VAL A 9 13.62 12.72 -3.12
N SER A 10 14.65 12.15 -3.73
CA SER A 10 16.03 12.65 -3.64
C SER A 10 16.10 14.09 -4.18
N GLY A 11 16.65 15.00 -3.39
CA GLY A 11 16.72 16.43 -3.72
C GLY A 11 15.43 17.22 -3.48
N LEU A 12 14.36 16.59 -3.05
CA LEU A 12 13.07 17.23 -2.75
C LEU A 12 12.74 17.28 -1.24
N ALA A 13 13.53 16.58 -0.43
CA ALA A 13 13.31 16.50 1.02
C ALA A 13 14.64 16.48 1.78
N ASP A 14 14.66 17.09 2.97
CA ASP A 14 15.81 17.07 3.87
C ASP A 14 15.85 15.79 4.72
N VAL A 15 14.71 15.13 4.91
CA VAL A 15 14.57 13.86 5.62
C VAL A 15 13.55 12.98 4.90
N VAL A 16 13.91 11.73 4.66
CA VAL A 16 12.98 10.71 4.14
C VAL A 16 12.72 9.69 5.25
N VAL A 17 11.46 9.55 5.60
CA VAL A 17 10.99 8.58 6.61
C VAL A 17 10.34 7.41 5.89
N ASN A 18 10.75 6.19 6.19
CA ASN A 18 10.17 5.00 5.60
C ASN A 18 9.90 3.91 6.64
N SER A 19 8.80 3.18 6.45
CA SER A 19 8.50 1.97 7.22
C SER A 19 9.13 0.76 6.51
N LEU A 20 10.21 0.26 7.04
CA LEU A 20 10.84 -0.96 6.53
C LEU A 20 10.02 -2.22 6.84
N THR A 21 9.09 -2.16 7.81
CA THR A 21 8.08 -3.18 8.10
C THR A 21 7.24 -3.57 6.86
N LYS A 22 7.15 -2.68 5.87
CA LYS A 22 6.31 -2.88 4.68
C LYS A 22 7.15 -3.54 3.57
N TYR A 23 7.32 -2.90 2.47
CA TYR A 23 7.98 -3.43 1.28
C TYR A 23 9.37 -4.07 1.50
N ALA A 24 10.18 -3.53 2.42
CA ALA A 24 11.51 -4.07 2.68
C ALA A 24 11.46 -5.34 3.55
N GLY A 25 10.54 -5.39 4.52
CA GLY A 25 10.22 -6.58 5.31
C GLY A 25 9.05 -7.35 4.69
N CYS A 26 9.17 -7.75 3.43
CA CYS A 26 8.07 -8.29 2.62
C CYS A 26 7.50 -9.63 3.12
N GLU A 27 8.21 -10.35 3.98
CA GLU A 27 7.69 -11.57 4.62
C GLU A 27 6.72 -11.28 5.79
N GLY A 28 6.63 -10.00 6.21
CA GLY A 28 5.63 -9.55 7.20
C GLY A 28 6.03 -9.83 8.66
N ASP A 29 7.28 -10.14 8.92
CA ASP A 29 7.81 -10.56 10.22
C ASP A 29 8.85 -9.58 10.84
N VAL A 30 9.02 -8.40 10.24
CA VAL A 30 9.94 -7.34 10.69
C VAL A 30 9.17 -6.09 11.09
N MET A 31 9.53 -5.49 12.21
CA MET A 31 9.03 -4.18 12.64
C MET A 31 10.18 -3.18 12.75
N MET A 32 10.37 -2.34 11.70
CA MET A 32 11.49 -1.41 11.62
C MET A 32 11.12 -0.17 10.81
N GLY A 33 11.76 0.95 11.14
CA GLY A 33 11.72 2.18 10.37
C GLY A 33 13.11 2.63 9.93
N SER A 34 13.15 3.53 8.95
CA SER A 34 14.39 4.21 8.57
C SER A 34 14.19 5.71 8.43
N LEU A 35 15.24 6.45 8.76
CA LEU A 35 15.42 7.86 8.45
C LEU A 35 16.63 7.98 7.51
N ALA A 36 16.43 8.62 6.37
CA ALA A 36 17.52 8.91 5.43
C ALA A 36 17.68 10.43 5.30
N PHE A 37 18.92 10.89 5.41
CA PHE A 37 19.30 12.30 5.37
C PHE A 37 20.22 12.54 4.17
N PRO A 38 19.79 13.34 3.17
CA PRO A 38 20.64 13.66 2.03
C PRO A 38 21.90 14.42 2.47
N ARG A 39 23.08 13.93 2.09
CA ARG A 39 24.36 14.57 2.42
C ARG A 39 24.51 15.99 1.87
N SER A 40 23.81 16.31 0.79
CA SER A 40 23.76 17.63 0.15
C SER A 40 22.98 18.68 0.94
N SER A 41 22.08 18.25 1.83
CA SER A 41 21.28 19.15 2.66
C SER A 41 22.04 19.53 3.94
N SER A 42 22.18 20.84 4.20
CA SER A 42 22.74 21.34 5.47
C SER A 42 21.81 21.04 6.63
N LEU A 43 20.49 21.23 6.43
CA LEU A 43 19.46 20.88 7.42
C LEU A 43 19.42 19.37 7.66
N GLY A 44 19.56 18.55 6.61
CA GLY A 44 19.64 17.10 6.74
C GLY A 44 20.79 16.63 7.64
N ARG A 45 21.97 17.24 7.53
CA ARG A 45 23.12 16.94 8.41
C ARG A 45 22.84 17.33 9.85
N GLU A 46 22.33 18.53 10.10
CA GLU A 46 21.97 18.99 11.44
C GLU A 46 20.92 18.07 12.10
N LEU A 47 19.88 17.69 11.34
CA LEU A 47 18.85 16.79 11.83
C LEU A 47 19.39 15.38 12.11
N PHE A 48 20.31 14.88 11.28
CA PHE A 48 20.96 13.58 11.54
C PHE A 48 21.67 13.55 12.90
N GLU A 49 22.47 14.59 13.19
CA GLU A 49 23.18 14.68 14.49
C GLU A 49 22.18 14.74 15.66
N LYS A 50 21.15 15.57 15.56
CA LYS A 50 20.14 15.72 16.62
C LYS A 50 19.26 14.48 16.83
N THR A 51 18.94 13.76 15.76
CA THR A 51 18.04 12.61 15.86
C THR A 51 18.75 11.31 16.23
N SER A 52 20.06 11.21 15.98
CA SER A 52 20.85 10.00 16.27
C SER A 52 20.75 9.57 17.74
N GLU A 53 20.69 10.55 18.66
CA GLU A 53 20.57 10.31 20.10
C GLU A 53 19.16 9.93 20.55
N LEU A 54 18.14 10.23 19.71
CA LEU A 54 16.73 10.00 20.02
C LEU A 54 16.20 8.68 19.45
N LEU A 55 16.95 8.04 18.55
CA LEU A 55 16.51 6.81 17.91
C LEU A 55 16.61 5.61 18.87
N CYS A 56 15.52 4.87 18.96
CA CYS A 56 15.58 3.55 19.58
C CYS A 56 16.27 2.57 18.62
N PRO A 57 17.27 1.81 19.09
CA PRO A 57 17.88 0.79 18.25
C PRO A 57 16.85 -0.27 17.85
N PRO A 58 16.92 -0.81 16.63
CA PRO A 58 16.05 -1.88 16.22
C PRO A 58 16.27 -3.14 17.04
N PHE A 59 15.24 -3.96 17.18
CA PHE A 59 15.37 -5.28 17.80
C PHE A 59 16.32 -6.14 16.96
N LEU A 60 17.27 -6.81 17.60
CA LEU A 60 18.33 -7.54 16.90
C LEU A 60 17.79 -8.59 15.94
N ARG A 61 16.74 -9.31 16.32
CA ARG A 61 16.08 -10.29 15.44
C ARG A 61 15.57 -9.65 14.18
N ASP A 62 14.90 -8.49 14.29
CA ASP A 62 14.34 -7.78 13.15
C ASP A 62 15.45 -7.26 12.22
N LEU A 63 16.58 -6.84 12.80
CA LEU A 63 17.74 -6.42 12.02
C LEU A 63 18.33 -7.58 11.21
N LEU A 64 18.47 -8.78 11.81
CA LEU A 64 18.95 -9.97 11.12
C LEU A 64 17.96 -10.40 10.02
N ARG A 65 16.66 -10.42 10.32
CA ARG A 65 15.64 -10.73 9.33
C ARG A 65 15.62 -9.72 8.17
N MET A 66 15.78 -8.43 8.46
CA MET A 66 15.89 -7.41 7.42
C MET A 66 17.13 -7.64 6.53
N ALA A 67 18.26 -8.01 7.10
CA ALA A 67 19.48 -8.30 6.33
C ALA A 67 19.29 -9.50 5.37
N GLU A 68 18.46 -10.48 5.73
CA GLU A 68 18.11 -11.61 4.87
C GLU A 68 17.14 -11.20 3.74
N GLN A 69 16.18 -10.32 4.01
CA GLN A 69 15.11 -9.94 3.07
C GLN A 69 15.54 -8.84 2.09
N ILE A 70 16.39 -7.91 2.49
CA ILE A 70 16.77 -6.75 1.70
C ILE A 70 17.35 -7.07 0.32
N PRO A 71 18.11 -8.17 0.10
CA PRO A 71 18.61 -8.53 -1.22
C PRO A 71 17.51 -8.79 -2.26
N SER A 72 16.34 -9.25 -1.84
CA SER A 72 15.19 -9.52 -2.73
C SER A 72 14.29 -8.29 -2.96
N TYR A 73 14.54 -7.19 -2.27
CA TYR A 73 13.67 -6.02 -2.23
C TYR A 73 13.36 -5.41 -3.60
N GLU A 74 14.36 -5.27 -4.47
CA GLU A 74 14.15 -4.70 -5.81
C GLU A 74 13.27 -5.59 -6.67
N ASN A 75 13.52 -6.89 -6.66
CA ASN A 75 12.73 -7.86 -7.42
C ASN A 75 11.27 -7.90 -6.89
N PHE A 76 11.10 -7.88 -5.57
CA PHE A 76 9.78 -7.79 -4.94
C PHE A 76 8.98 -6.57 -5.42
N ILE A 77 9.61 -5.39 -5.43
CA ILE A 77 8.98 -4.15 -5.91
C ILE A 77 8.58 -4.25 -7.38
N GLU A 78 9.45 -4.84 -8.20
CA GLU A 78 9.22 -4.97 -9.64
C GLU A 78 8.04 -5.91 -9.95
N GLN A 79 8.03 -7.07 -9.30
CA GLN A 79 6.93 -8.03 -9.43
C GLN A 79 5.59 -7.45 -8.98
N THR A 80 5.54 -6.82 -7.81
CA THR A 80 4.29 -6.27 -7.28
C THR A 80 3.77 -5.08 -8.11
N ASN A 81 4.65 -4.26 -8.68
CA ASN A 81 4.26 -3.21 -9.64
C ASN A 81 3.56 -3.79 -10.88
N GLN A 82 4.14 -4.85 -11.46
CA GLN A 82 3.59 -5.51 -12.65
C GLN A 82 2.27 -6.23 -12.34
N SER A 83 2.23 -6.94 -11.22
CA SER A 83 1.02 -7.65 -10.79
C SER A 83 -0.13 -6.68 -10.49
N LEU A 84 0.15 -5.53 -9.85
CA LEU A 84 -0.89 -4.55 -9.56
C LEU A 84 -1.54 -4.03 -10.84
N ILE A 85 -0.78 -3.75 -11.89
CA ILE A 85 -1.31 -3.26 -13.17
C ILE A 85 -2.34 -4.26 -13.71
N LYS A 86 -1.98 -5.55 -13.82
CA LYS A 86 -2.88 -6.60 -14.32
C LYS A 86 -4.15 -6.74 -13.47
N VAL A 87 -4.01 -6.70 -12.15
CA VAL A 87 -5.14 -6.82 -11.23
C VAL A 87 -6.07 -5.60 -11.34
N VAL A 88 -5.51 -4.40 -11.49
CA VAL A 88 -6.32 -3.18 -11.68
C VAL A 88 -7.02 -3.17 -13.03
N ASP A 89 -6.36 -3.59 -14.11
CA ASP A 89 -6.99 -3.71 -15.43
C ASP A 89 -8.22 -4.63 -15.35
N PHE A 90 -8.13 -5.74 -14.63
CA PHE A 90 -9.27 -6.61 -14.37
C PHE A 90 -10.38 -5.90 -13.56
N LEU A 91 -10.02 -5.22 -12.47
CA LEU A 91 -10.99 -4.52 -11.62
C LEU A 91 -11.72 -3.41 -12.39
N GLU A 92 -10.99 -2.59 -13.18
CA GLU A 92 -11.59 -1.50 -13.96
C GLU A 92 -12.51 -2.00 -15.08
N ALA A 93 -12.25 -3.20 -15.64
CA ALA A 93 -13.07 -3.81 -16.68
C ALA A 93 -14.30 -4.57 -16.14
N HIS A 94 -14.38 -4.87 -14.83
CA HIS A 94 -15.41 -5.75 -14.29
C HIS A 94 -16.70 -4.99 -13.94
N PRO A 95 -17.90 -5.40 -14.46
CA PRO A 95 -19.16 -4.64 -14.31
C PRO A 95 -19.68 -4.52 -12.88
N LYS A 96 -19.24 -5.38 -11.96
CA LYS A 96 -19.59 -5.33 -10.53
C LYS A 96 -18.58 -4.53 -9.68
N ILE A 97 -17.64 -3.84 -10.30
CA ILE A 97 -16.74 -2.91 -9.62
C ILE A 97 -17.21 -1.48 -9.90
N ALA A 98 -17.66 -0.81 -8.84
CA ALA A 98 -18.17 0.55 -8.94
C ALA A 98 -17.07 1.58 -9.17
N LYS A 99 -15.89 1.36 -8.56
CA LYS A 99 -14.80 2.32 -8.61
C LYS A 99 -13.47 1.68 -8.20
N VAL A 100 -12.39 2.14 -8.85
CA VAL A 100 -11.01 1.78 -8.48
C VAL A 100 -10.21 3.06 -8.21
N HIS A 101 -9.40 3.03 -7.17
CA HIS A 101 -8.48 4.09 -6.80
C HIS A 101 -7.06 3.51 -6.73
N TRP A 102 -6.15 4.05 -7.51
CA TRP A 102 -4.75 3.64 -7.54
C TRP A 102 -3.84 4.76 -8.04
N ALA A 103 -2.54 4.52 -8.06
CA ALA A 103 -1.56 5.56 -8.37
C ALA A 103 -1.70 6.14 -9.79
N TYR A 104 -2.07 5.31 -10.78
CA TYR A 104 -2.24 5.74 -12.18
C TYR A 104 -3.66 6.13 -12.55
N GLN A 105 -4.51 6.37 -11.58
CA GLN A 105 -5.84 6.92 -11.83
C GLN A 105 -5.73 8.22 -12.64
N SER A 106 -6.57 8.38 -13.66
CA SER A 106 -6.48 9.45 -14.68
C SER A 106 -6.33 10.86 -14.08
N ALA A 107 -7.04 11.16 -13.00
CA ALA A 107 -7.01 12.46 -12.33
C ALA A 107 -5.68 12.79 -11.64
N SER A 108 -4.91 11.79 -11.20
CA SER A 108 -3.67 11.95 -10.42
C SER A 108 -2.41 11.49 -11.15
N ARG A 109 -2.55 10.77 -12.25
CA ARG A 109 -1.45 10.13 -12.98
C ARG A 109 -0.29 11.07 -13.29
N LYS A 110 -0.55 12.22 -13.91
CA LYS A 110 0.49 13.20 -14.25
C LYS A 110 1.27 13.73 -13.02
N SER A 111 0.58 13.88 -11.89
CA SER A 111 1.20 14.33 -10.64
C SER A 111 2.02 13.22 -10.00
N PHE A 112 1.57 11.99 -10.08
CA PHE A 112 2.27 10.83 -9.57
C PHE A 112 3.53 10.53 -10.39
N GLU A 113 3.45 10.52 -11.72
CA GLU A 113 4.58 10.25 -12.64
C GLU A 113 5.73 11.25 -12.48
N ARG A 114 5.46 12.47 -12.02
CA ARG A 114 6.53 13.44 -11.70
C ARG A 114 7.42 13.00 -10.53
N GLN A 115 6.91 12.16 -9.63
CA GLN A 115 7.61 11.69 -8.43
C GLN A 115 8.00 10.21 -8.52
N ALA A 116 7.34 9.46 -9.36
CA ALA A 116 7.54 8.03 -9.53
C ALA A 116 8.55 7.71 -10.64
N GLY A 117 9.06 6.49 -10.62
CA GLY A 117 9.64 5.88 -11.82
C GLY A 117 8.54 5.50 -12.81
N SER A 118 8.92 5.22 -14.07
CA SER A 118 8.01 4.59 -15.03
C SER A 118 7.54 3.22 -14.51
N ASP A 119 6.30 2.89 -14.77
CA ASP A 119 5.68 1.59 -14.45
C ASP A 119 5.83 1.16 -12.96
N SER A 120 5.75 2.13 -12.06
CA SER A 120 5.97 1.94 -10.62
C SER A 120 4.78 2.38 -9.78
N PRO A 121 3.56 1.83 -9.98
CA PRO A 121 2.36 2.26 -9.23
C PRO A 121 2.36 1.84 -7.75
N GLY A 122 3.26 0.97 -7.33
CA GLY A 122 3.25 0.33 -6.03
C GLY A 122 2.46 -0.98 -6.05
N CYS A 123 2.09 -1.47 -4.87
CA CYS A 123 1.32 -2.71 -4.73
C CYS A 123 -0.11 -2.50 -4.21
N VAL A 124 -0.56 -1.26 -4.03
CA VAL A 124 -1.83 -0.96 -3.34
C VAL A 124 -2.83 -0.32 -4.28
N ALA A 125 -4.01 -0.92 -4.37
CA ALA A 125 -5.21 -0.30 -4.91
C ALA A 125 -6.34 -0.32 -3.88
N SER A 126 -7.33 0.54 -4.05
CA SER A 126 -8.59 0.48 -3.30
C SER A 126 -9.74 0.45 -4.29
N PHE A 127 -10.80 -0.27 -3.95
CA PHE A 127 -11.94 -0.41 -4.85
C PHE A 127 -13.26 -0.54 -4.08
N GLU A 128 -14.35 -0.33 -4.79
CA GLU A 128 -15.71 -0.44 -4.29
C GLU A 128 -16.45 -1.46 -5.17
N VAL A 129 -17.19 -2.37 -4.54
CA VAL A 129 -18.00 -3.37 -5.25
C VAL A 129 -19.45 -2.90 -5.36
N GLU A 130 -20.10 -3.26 -6.47
CA GLU A 130 -21.56 -3.17 -6.59
C GLU A 130 -22.21 -4.35 -5.84
N GLY A 131 -23.36 -4.10 -5.23
CA GLY A 131 -24.11 -5.12 -4.49
C GLY A 131 -23.62 -5.31 -3.05
N SER A 132 -23.65 -6.56 -2.56
CA SER A 132 -23.33 -6.86 -1.17
C SER A 132 -21.83 -6.90 -0.91
N PHE A 133 -21.33 -5.85 -0.25
CA PHE A 133 -19.95 -5.78 0.24
C PHE A 133 -19.62 -6.93 1.19
N GLU A 134 -20.53 -7.28 2.10
CA GLU A 134 -20.34 -8.33 3.09
C GLU A 134 -20.18 -9.69 2.40
N SER A 135 -21.08 -10.01 1.47
CA SER A 135 -21.02 -11.27 0.73
C SER A 135 -19.74 -11.39 -0.10
N PHE A 136 -19.30 -10.30 -0.72
CA PHE A 136 -18.02 -10.26 -1.42
C PHE A 136 -16.86 -10.55 -0.48
N TYR A 137 -16.80 -9.80 0.63
CA TYR A 137 -15.66 -9.88 1.54
C TYR A 137 -15.57 -11.22 2.25
N ASP A 138 -16.72 -11.80 2.63
CA ASP A 138 -16.77 -13.11 3.29
C ASP A 138 -16.30 -14.23 2.34
N ARG A 139 -16.70 -14.14 1.06
CA ARG A 139 -16.31 -15.13 0.05
C ARG A 139 -14.87 -14.97 -0.47
N LEU A 140 -14.28 -13.81 -0.30
CA LEU A 140 -12.92 -13.55 -0.81
C LEU A 140 -11.90 -14.46 -0.13
N GLU A 141 -11.36 -15.41 -0.88
CA GLU A 141 -10.28 -16.30 -0.45
C GLU A 141 -8.91 -15.60 -0.56
N MET A 142 -8.67 -14.69 0.37
CA MET A 142 -7.45 -13.93 0.50
C MET A 142 -7.19 -13.59 1.96
N LEU A 143 -5.95 -13.37 2.35
CA LEU A 143 -5.63 -12.93 3.71
C LEU A 143 -6.32 -11.59 4.03
N LYS A 144 -7.03 -11.56 5.15
CA LYS A 144 -7.78 -10.42 5.65
C LYS A 144 -6.97 -9.71 6.73
N SER A 145 -6.21 -8.68 6.34
CA SER A 145 -5.28 -7.97 7.24
C SER A 145 -5.18 -6.49 6.89
N PRO A 146 -4.91 -5.63 7.88
CA PRO A 146 -4.73 -4.18 7.65
C PRO A 146 -3.37 -3.79 7.06
N SER A 147 -2.41 -4.70 6.92
CA SER A 147 -1.07 -4.40 6.41
C SER A 147 -1.03 -4.21 4.89
N PHE A 148 0.15 -4.04 4.31
CA PHE A 148 0.43 -3.97 2.89
C PHE A 148 1.93 -4.15 2.64
N GLY A 149 2.31 -4.42 1.38
CA GLY A 149 3.72 -4.53 0.99
C GLY A 149 4.35 -5.83 1.45
N THR A 150 3.57 -6.90 1.48
CA THR A 150 3.99 -8.28 1.77
C THR A 150 4.03 -9.11 0.49
N GLN A 151 4.79 -10.20 0.50
CA GLN A 151 4.87 -11.13 -0.63
C GLN A 151 3.56 -11.92 -0.87
N PHE A 152 2.62 -11.86 0.03
CA PHE A 152 1.27 -12.41 -0.11
C PHE A 152 0.24 -11.29 -0.17
N SER A 153 -0.79 -11.50 -0.98
CA SER A 153 -1.87 -10.53 -1.16
C SER A 153 -2.77 -10.43 0.06
N ILE A 154 -3.18 -9.20 0.37
CA ILE A 154 -4.00 -8.89 1.55
C ILE A 154 -5.13 -7.96 1.15
N CYS A 155 -6.34 -8.22 1.64
CA CYS A 155 -7.47 -7.33 1.49
C CYS A 155 -8.07 -6.93 2.84
N CYS A 156 -8.52 -5.68 2.97
CA CYS A 156 -9.19 -5.22 4.18
C CYS A 156 -10.28 -4.17 3.90
N PRO A 157 -11.35 -4.14 4.72
CA PRO A 157 -12.38 -3.10 4.71
C PRO A 157 -11.81 -1.83 5.38
N TYR A 158 -11.19 -0.97 4.57
CA TYR A 158 -10.29 0.08 5.07
C TYR A 158 -10.96 1.05 6.04
N VAL A 159 -12.17 1.53 5.73
CA VAL A 159 -12.87 2.50 6.59
C VAL A 159 -13.30 1.88 7.92
N TYR A 160 -13.71 0.62 7.90
CA TYR A 160 -14.05 -0.12 9.14
C TYR A 160 -12.85 -0.31 10.05
N LEU A 161 -11.67 -0.53 9.52
CA LEU A 161 -10.46 -0.74 10.33
C LEU A 161 -9.81 0.58 10.77
N ALA A 162 -9.62 1.52 9.85
CA ALA A 162 -8.86 2.74 10.13
C ALA A 162 -9.71 3.90 10.65
N HIS A 163 -11.01 3.94 10.30
CA HIS A 163 -11.87 5.08 10.52
C HIS A 163 -13.24 4.72 11.12
N TYR A 164 -13.34 3.62 11.85
CA TYR A 164 -14.59 3.10 12.41
C TYR A 164 -15.42 4.14 13.17
N LYS A 165 -14.77 5.06 13.89
CA LYS A 165 -15.45 6.14 14.61
C LYS A 165 -16.27 7.04 13.67
N LEU A 166 -15.84 7.23 12.42
CA LEU A 166 -16.59 8.04 11.45
C LEU A 166 -17.90 7.36 11.02
N LEU A 167 -17.95 6.03 11.03
CA LEU A 167 -19.16 5.29 10.67
C LEU A 167 -20.28 5.43 11.72
N LYS A 168 -19.91 5.65 12.99
CA LYS A 168 -20.85 5.66 14.12
C LYS A 168 -21.58 6.99 14.33
N THR A 169 -21.14 8.08 13.69
CA THR A 169 -21.70 9.42 13.95
C THR A 169 -22.18 10.06 12.64
N LYS A 170 -23.29 10.82 12.73
CA LYS A 170 -23.79 11.59 11.57
C LYS A 170 -22.75 12.56 11.00
N ASP A 171 -21.94 13.19 11.86
CA ASP A 171 -20.87 14.10 11.45
C ASP A 171 -19.73 13.33 10.75
N GLY A 172 -19.36 12.17 11.25
CA GLY A 172 -18.38 11.29 10.61
C GLY A 172 -18.84 10.82 9.24
N GLN A 173 -20.10 10.42 9.09
CA GLN A 173 -20.68 10.04 7.80
C GLN A 173 -20.68 11.22 6.81
N LYS A 174 -20.98 12.46 7.26
CA LYS A 174 -20.86 13.67 6.43
C LYS A 174 -19.41 13.91 5.98
N LYS A 175 -18.43 13.71 6.86
CA LYS A 175 -17.00 13.81 6.51
C LYS A 175 -16.58 12.81 5.44
N LEU A 176 -17.01 11.55 5.56
CA LEU A 176 -16.77 10.53 4.53
C LEU A 176 -17.39 10.93 3.19
N ALA A 177 -18.66 11.35 3.20
CA ALA A 177 -19.37 11.78 2.00
C ALA A 177 -18.69 13.01 1.35
N SER A 178 -18.28 14.02 2.13
CA SER A 178 -17.57 15.19 1.61
C SER A 178 -16.20 14.83 1.01
N ALA A 179 -15.54 13.82 1.57
CA ALA A 179 -14.29 13.27 1.03
C ALA A 179 -14.51 12.30 -0.15
N LYS A 180 -15.76 12.04 -0.53
CA LYS A 180 -16.15 11.05 -1.57
C LYS A 180 -15.56 9.66 -1.30
N LEU A 181 -15.49 9.28 -0.03
CA LEU A 181 -15.05 7.96 0.42
C LEU A 181 -16.25 7.10 0.79
N SER A 182 -16.34 5.93 0.17
CA SER A 182 -17.34 4.93 0.51
C SER A 182 -17.01 4.30 1.86
N PRO A 183 -18.02 4.05 2.73
CA PRO A 183 -17.85 3.19 3.89
C PRO A 183 -17.32 1.79 3.52
N ASN A 184 -17.73 1.28 2.37
CA ASN A 184 -17.43 -0.06 1.87
C ASN A 184 -16.13 -0.12 1.03
N LEU A 185 -15.24 0.87 1.20
CA LEU A 185 -13.97 0.90 0.50
C LEU A 185 -13.09 -0.27 0.93
N LEU A 186 -12.75 -1.13 -0.02
CA LEU A 186 -11.79 -2.22 0.14
C LEU A 186 -10.39 -1.72 -0.24
N ARG A 187 -9.38 -2.10 0.53
CA ARG A 187 -7.99 -1.88 0.18
C ARG A 187 -7.32 -3.22 -0.09
N LEU A 188 -6.80 -3.38 -1.29
CA LEU A 188 -6.03 -4.51 -1.74
C LEU A 188 -4.54 -4.15 -1.75
N SER A 189 -3.71 -4.99 -1.15
CA SER A 189 -2.28 -5.01 -1.36
C SER A 189 -1.92 -6.27 -2.12
N VAL A 190 -1.41 -6.10 -3.31
CA VAL A 190 -1.00 -7.20 -4.19
C VAL A 190 0.38 -7.70 -3.75
N GLY A 191 0.54 -9.01 -3.64
CA GLY A 191 1.79 -9.71 -3.35
C GLY A 191 2.55 -10.13 -4.61
N THR A 192 3.36 -11.18 -4.45
CA THR A 192 4.18 -11.75 -5.52
C THR A 192 3.61 -13.05 -6.10
N GLU A 193 2.41 -13.44 -5.69
CA GLU A 193 1.67 -14.56 -6.29
C GLU A 193 1.42 -14.27 -7.77
N ASP A 194 1.17 -15.33 -8.54
CA ASP A 194 0.69 -15.18 -9.90
C ASP A 194 -0.56 -14.28 -9.91
N PRO A 195 -0.56 -13.15 -10.63
CA PRO A 195 -1.70 -12.24 -10.67
C PRO A 195 -3.00 -12.90 -11.15
N ASP A 196 -2.94 -13.99 -11.92
CA ASP A 196 -4.11 -14.73 -12.32
C ASP A 196 -4.79 -15.43 -11.13
N LEU A 197 -4.04 -15.92 -10.14
CA LEU A 197 -4.61 -16.46 -8.90
C LEU A 197 -5.34 -15.39 -8.09
N ILE A 198 -4.77 -14.19 -8.02
CA ILE A 198 -5.40 -13.04 -7.34
C ILE A 198 -6.71 -12.68 -8.06
N ILE A 199 -6.67 -12.60 -9.39
CA ILE A 199 -7.82 -12.29 -10.23
C ILE A 199 -8.91 -13.36 -10.08
N ASP A 200 -8.57 -14.62 -10.03
CA ASP A 200 -9.53 -15.72 -9.87
C ASP A 200 -10.21 -15.69 -8.49
N ALA A 201 -9.48 -15.39 -7.41
CA ALA A 201 -10.07 -15.17 -6.09
C ALA A 201 -11.06 -13.98 -6.09
N LEU A 202 -10.70 -12.87 -6.76
CA LEU A 202 -11.59 -11.71 -6.92
C LEU A 202 -12.83 -12.05 -7.75
N LYS A 203 -12.69 -12.76 -8.88
CA LYS A 203 -13.80 -13.22 -9.72
C LYS A 203 -14.78 -14.09 -8.93
N ASP A 204 -14.25 -15.04 -8.16
CA ASP A 204 -15.10 -15.93 -7.38
C ASP A 204 -15.89 -15.15 -6.30
N ALA A 205 -15.24 -14.23 -5.61
CA ALA A 205 -15.89 -13.37 -4.63
C ALA A 205 -16.97 -12.47 -5.26
N LEU A 206 -16.74 -11.94 -6.47
CA LEU A 206 -17.71 -11.12 -7.21
C LEU A 206 -18.96 -11.89 -7.67
N ARG A 207 -18.95 -13.22 -7.66
CA ARG A 207 -20.17 -14.01 -7.92
C ARG A 207 -21.18 -13.92 -6.78
N ALA A 208 -20.73 -13.58 -5.57
CA ALA A 208 -21.58 -13.49 -4.38
C ALA A 208 -22.28 -12.13 -4.19
N THR A 209 -21.89 -11.11 -5.00
CA THR A 209 -22.49 -9.75 -4.97
C THR A 209 -23.75 -9.63 -5.81
#